data_5eca0fc1b24da12a4dbdf2abdfcf7dfe
#
_entry.id   5eca0fc1b24da12a4dbdf2abdfcf7dfe
#
_cell.length_a   1.000
_cell.length_b   1.000
_cell.length_c   1.000
_cell.angle_alpha   90.00
_cell.angle_beta   90.00
_cell.angle_gamma   90.00
#
_symmetry.space_group_name_H-M   'P 1'
#
loop_
_entity.id
_entity.type
_entity.pdbx_description
1 polymer ?
#
loop_
_entity_poly.entity_id
_entity_poly.type
_entity_poly.pdbx_seq_one_letter_code
_entity_poly.pdbx_strand_id
1 'polypeptide(L)'
;MSSIQELISQLNSETEDVKRATLKTELVTLIKKQDFLWGAFCPNTRHYFLAQEHGQLTAYIFSEESFFENFLIELSKKHIMLNAVKNSAEHRMFLFAELYRCGVTQICINSEQEHVKIALSSLIPIPDYSSLPLVQRPVLNPTVTGKILCMMQDISFGRANGNTELDVLQEIYHSAFLLPIKPRQENVPEEAGIYQLSDGKQVFMIFTDLYSLKQANPENYSQARIARFADLKQLLASDADKIGIIINPASGAGMLLDAQLLEIAEKSASGILENIVTRNMNENAGKIVITNLESEPLEMINHVCEILKEDSLVKTAYLRHIQREEEIRTHYLMILDWNDSATKEQKSEIQKKIAKSALPYAKGLDIECISYDSAVGKEWTGNAEPFYKMQEPDNSSKSDKSDKKEKKSKGLFG
;
A
#
# COMPACT_ATOMS: atom_id res chain seq x y z
N MET A 1 32.61 -17.64 -13.85
CA MET A 1 31.63 -16.66 -13.38
C MET A 1 30.53 -17.45 -12.70
N SER A 2 30.15 -17.08 -11.48
CA SER A 2 29.06 -17.75 -10.77
C SER A 2 27.74 -17.59 -11.53
N SER A 3 26.90 -18.61 -11.51
CA SER A 3 25.54 -18.52 -12.07
C SER A 3 24.61 -17.72 -11.15
N ILE A 4 23.45 -17.27 -11.65
CA ILE A 4 22.43 -16.60 -10.83
C ILE A 4 22.02 -17.51 -9.67
N GLN A 5 21.85 -18.82 -9.94
CA GLN A 5 21.42 -19.79 -8.92
C GLN A 5 22.48 -20.01 -7.85
N GLU A 6 23.78 -20.07 -8.22
CA GLU A 6 24.87 -20.15 -7.25
C GLU A 6 24.93 -18.93 -6.33
N LEU A 7 24.72 -17.72 -6.87
CA LEU A 7 24.69 -16.50 -6.06
C LEU A 7 23.46 -16.48 -5.13
N ILE A 8 22.31 -16.99 -5.57
CA ILE A 8 21.11 -17.12 -4.73
C ILE A 8 21.38 -18.08 -3.58
N SER A 9 21.96 -19.25 -3.84
CA SER A 9 22.31 -20.23 -2.80
C SER A 9 23.31 -19.65 -1.79
N GLN A 10 24.35 -18.95 -2.27
CA GLN A 10 25.31 -18.26 -1.40
C GLN A 10 24.63 -17.17 -0.56
N LEU A 11 23.76 -16.35 -1.16
CA LEU A 11 23.04 -15.27 -0.48
C LEU A 11 22.12 -15.80 0.63
N ASN A 12 21.48 -16.95 0.39
CA ASN A 12 20.57 -17.57 1.35
C ASN A 12 21.30 -18.24 2.53
N SER A 13 22.56 -18.68 2.32
CA SER A 13 23.38 -19.29 3.36
C SER A 13 24.27 -18.29 4.12
N GLU A 14 24.50 -17.09 3.57
CA GLU A 14 25.37 -16.09 4.17
C GLU A 14 24.68 -15.34 5.32
N THR A 15 25.38 -15.25 6.44
CA THR A 15 24.87 -14.58 7.66
C THR A 15 25.51 -13.22 7.92
N GLU A 16 26.63 -12.92 7.26
CA GLU A 16 27.34 -11.66 7.44
C GLU A 16 26.77 -10.57 6.52
N ASP A 17 26.24 -9.49 7.09
CA ASP A 17 25.52 -8.44 6.36
C ASP A 17 26.35 -7.80 5.23
N VAL A 18 27.63 -7.56 5.46
CA VAL A 18 28.53 -6.96 4.44
C VAL A 18 28.70 -7.88 3.24
N LYS A 19 28.88 -9.18 3.47
CA LYS A 19 29.00 -10.17 2.40
C LYS A 19 27.69 -10.35 1.67
N ARG A 20 26.56 -10.39 2.41
CA ARG A 20 25.23 -10.41 1.79
C ARG A 20 25.00 -9.23 0.86
N ALA A 21 25.38 -8.02 1.29
CA ALA A 21 25.27 -6.81 0.45
C ALA A 21 26.12 -6.92 -0.83
N THR A 22 27.33 -7.47 -0.71
CA THR A 22 28.23 -7.70 -1.84
C THR A 22 27.61 -8.71 -2.82
N LEU A 23 27.20 -9.89 -2.34
CA LEU A 23 26.54 -10.92 -3.15
C LEU A 23 25.28 -10.40 -3.85
N LYS A 24 24.47 -9.59 -3.14
CA LYS A 24 23.29 -8.95 -3.72
C LYS A 24 23.65 -7.99 -4.86
N THR A 25 24.72 -7.23 -4.72
CA THR A 25 25.20 -6.33 -5.77
C THR A 25 25.71 -7.10 -7.00
N GLU A 26 26.42 -8.20 -6.77
CA GLU A 26 26.88 -9.10 -7.85
C GLU A 26 25.68 -9.72 -8.57
N LEU A 27 24.70 -10.22 -7.83
CA LEU A 27 23.48 -10.80 -8.38
C LEU A 27 22.70 -9.79 -9.23
N VAL A 28 22.50 -8.55 -8.75
CA VAL A 28 21.89 -7.47 -9.51
C VAL A 28 22.65 -7.18 -10.81
N THR A 29 23.97 -7.18 -10.73
CA THR A 29 24.83 -6.95 -11.89
C THR A 29 24.69 -8.10 -12.91
N LEU A 30 24.62 -9.33 -12.44
CA LEU A 30 24.46 -10.51 -13.30
C LEU A 30 23.08 -10.54 -13.95
N ILE A 31 22.00 -10.21 -13.21
CA ILE A 31 20.64 -10.06 -13.76
C ILE A 31 20.61 -9.01 -14.88
N LYS A 32 21.30 -7.89 -14.68
CA LYS A 32 21.41 -6.83 -15.70
C LYS A 32 22.18 -7.26 -16.96
N LYS A 33 23.04 -8.27 -16.87
CA LYS A 33 23.88 -8.77 -17.99
C LYS A 33 23.32 -10.04 -18.64
N GLN A 34 22.31 -10.68 -18.04
CA GLN A 34 21.77 -11.93 -18.56
C GLN A 34 21.22 -11.73 -19.99
N ASP A 35 21.47 -12.66 -20.90
CA ASP A 35 20.98 -12.55 -22.28
C ASP A 35 19.46 -12.59 -22.33
N PHE A 36 18.84 -13.44 -21.53
CA PHE A 36 17.40 -13.60 -21.44
C PHE A 36 16.95 -13.72 -20.01
N LEU A 37 15.74 -13.20 -19.75
CA LEU A 37 14.97 -13.43 -18.52
C LEU A 37 13.58 -13.91 -18.90
N TRP A 38 13.05 -14.84 -18.13
CA TRP A 38 11.70 -15.37 -18.33
C TRP A 38 10.75 -14.71 -17.33
N GLY A 39 9.65 -14.14 -17.81
CA GLY A 39 8.63 -13.55 -16.96
C GLY A 39 7.39 -14.43 -16.91
N ALA A 40 6.81 -14.61 -15.74
CA ALA A 40 5.49 -15.21 -15.60
C ALA A 40 4.43 -14.24 -16.13
N PHE A 41 3.62 -14.66 -17.09
CA PHE A 41 2.66 -13.83 -17.80
C PHE A 41 1.25 -14.43 -17.72
N CYS A 42 0.29 -13.61 -17.30
CA CYS A 42 -1.11 -13.99 -17.23
C CYS A 42 -1.80 -13.66 -18.57
N PRO A 43 -2.21 -14.66 -19.36
CA PRO A 43 -2.80 -14.43 -20.68
C PRO A 43 -4.15 -13.71 -20.60
N ASN A 44 -4.91 -13.91 -19.52
CA ASN A 44 -6.24 -13.33 -19.35
C ASN A 44 -6.19 -11.81 -19.15
N THR A 45 -5.20 -11.31 -18.41
CA THR A 45 -5.00 -9.86 -18.22
C THR A 45 -4.02 -9.26 -19.22
N ARG A 46 -3.31 -10.09 -19.99
CA ARG A 46 -2.23 -9.69 -20.91
C ARG A 46 -1.13 -8.89 -20.24
N HIS A 47 -0.84 -9.24 -18.97
CA HIS A 47 0.20 -8.63 -18.15
C HIS A 47 1.03 -9.69 -17.43
N TYR A 48 2.18 -9.28 -16.88
CA TYR A 48 2.95 -10.13 -16.00
C TYR A 48 2.12 -10.53 -14.78
N PHE A 49 2.31 -11.75 -14.33
CA PHE A 49 1.66 -12.25 -13.12
C PHE A 49 2.22 -11.51 -11.90
N LEU A 50 1.31 -10.97 -11.12
CA LEU A 50 1.60 -10.24 -9.89
C LEU A 50 1.01 -11.00 -8.70
N ALA A 51 1.77 -11.07 -7.62
CA ALA A 51 1.25 -11.48 -6.32
C ALA A 51 1.42 -10.37 -5.31
N GLN A 52 0.47 -10.24 -4.41
CA GLN A 52 0.57 -9.34 -3.29
C GLN A 52 1.12 -10.12 -2.09
N GLU A 53 2.32 -9.77 -1.65
CA GLU A 53 3.00 -10.38 -0.53
C GLU A 53 3.32 -9.33 0.51
N HIS A 54 2.80 -9.48 1.72
CA HIS A 54 2.99 -8.50 2.82
C HIS A 54 2.71 -7.04 2.40
N GLY A 55 1.65 -6.83 1.63
CA GLY A 55 1.27 -5.51 1.12
C GLY A 55 2.11 -4.99 -0.05
N GLN A 56 3.13 -5.74 -0.49
CA GLN A 56 3.99 -5.38 -1.62
C GLN A 56 3.64 -6.20 -2.86
N LEU A 57 3.58 -5.51 -4.01
CA LEU A 57 3.39 -6.18 -5.29
C LEU A 57 4.71 -6.77 -5.76
N THR A 58 4.71 -8.09 -5.97
CA THR A 58 5.86 -8.89 -6.40
C THR A 58 5.57 -9.49 -7.78
N ALA A 59 6.52 -9.37 -8.70
CA ALA A 59 6.51 -10.09 -9.97
C ALA A 59 7.54 -11.23 -9.95
N TYR A 60 7.27 -12.29 -10.71
CA TYR A 60 8.12 -13.48 -10.75
C TYR A 60 8.89 -13.53 -12.06
N ILE A 61 10.21 -13.55 -11.92
CA ILE A 61 11.18 -13.56 -13.02
C ILE A 61 12.13 -14.75 -12.84
N PHE A 62 12.50 -15.37 -13.92
CA PHE A 62 13.33 -16.58 -13.91
C PHE A 62 14.56 -16.39 -14.80
N SER A 63 15.69 -16.89 -14.34
CA SER A 63 16.96 -16.88 -15.09
C SER A 63 17.02 -17.94 -16.19
N GLU A 64 16.23 -19.01 -16.04
CA GLU A 64 16.14 -20.14 -16.95
C GLU A 64 14.69 -20.58 -17.12
N GLU A 65 14.37 -21.18 -18.27
CA GLU A 65 13.04 -21.68 -18.58
C GLU A 65 12.60 -22.81 -17.63
N SER A 66 13.54 -23.67 -17.25
CA SER A 66 13.30 -24.78 -16.34
C SER A 66 12.79 -24.35 -14.96
N PHE A 67 13.24 -23.22 -14.44
CA PHE A 67 12.73 -22.66 -13.18
C PHE A 67 11.29 -22.15 -13.33
N PHE A 68 10.96 -21.58 -14.48
CA PHE A 68 9.58 -21.20 -14.77
C PHE A 68 8.67 -22.43 -14.91
N GLU A 69 9.12 -23.47 -15.59
CA GLU A 69 8.34 -24.73 -15.74
C GLU A 69 8.00 -25.34 -14.38
N ASN A 70 8.95 -25.40 -13.47
CA ASN A 70 8.73 -25.88 -12.12
C ASN A 70 7.71 -24.98 -11.36
N PHE A 71 7.85 -23.67 -11.44
CA PHE A 71 6.89 -22.72 -10.87
C PHE A 71 5.49 -22.93 -11.42
N LEU A 72 5.36 -23.19 -12.71
CA LEU A 72 4.09 -23.46 -13.36
C LEU A 72 3.44 -24.77 -12.83
N ILE A 73 4.25 -25.81 -12.57
CA ILE A 73 3.76 -27.07 -11.98
C ILE A 73 3.13 -26.78 -10.61
N GLU A 74 3.75 -25.98 -9.77
CA GLU A 74 3.19 -25.62 -8.46
C GLU A 74 1.92 -24.76 -8.55
N LEU A 75 1.89 -23.83 -9.49
CA LEU A 75 0.70 -23.00 -9.70
C LEU A 75 -0.46 -23.74 -10.35
N SER A 76 -0.17 -24.73 -11.20
CA SER A 76 -1.20 -25.57 -11.83
C SER A 76 -2.02 -26.35 -10.79
N LYS A 77 -1.40 -26.76 -9.67
CA LYS A 77 -2.09 -27.36 -8.51
C LYS A 77 -3.14 -26.43 -7.89
N LYS A 78 -2.97 -25.11 -8.09
CA LYS A 78 -3.88 -24.06 -7.64
C LYS A 78 -4.79 -23.54 -8.78
N HIS A 79 -4.86 -24.27 -9.90
CA HIS A 79 -5.62 -23.89 -11.09
C HIS A 79 -5.20 -22.53 -11.70
N ILE A 80 -3.95 -22.12 -11.50
CA ILE A 80 -3.38 -20.92 -12.09
C ILE A 80 -2.59 -21.30 -13.33
N MET A 81 -3.01 -20.80 -14.50
CA MET A 81 -2.36 -21.05 -15.78
C MET A 81 -1.65 -19.79 -16.26
N LEU A 82 -0.32 -19.89 -16.43
CA LEU A 82 0.53 -18.78 -16.89
C LEU A 82 1.33 -19.21 -18.11
N ASN A 83 1.80 -18.21 -18.87
CA ASN A 83 2.71 -18.39 -19.98
C ASN A 83 4.09 -17.85 -19.61
N ALA A 84 5.15 -18.43 -20.18
CA ALA A 84 6.48 -17.85 -20.15
C ALA A 84 6.62 -16.77 -21.22
N VAL A 85 7.11 -15.59 -20.82
CA VAL A 85 7.51 -14.57 -21.78
C VAL A 85 9.03 -14.38 -21.68
N LYS A 86 9.72 -14.73 -22.77
CA LYS A 86 11.17 -14.56 -22.88
C LYS A 86 11.51 -13.11 -23.19
N ASN A 87 12.24 -12.46 -22.32
CA ASN A 87 12.67 -11.08 -22.45
C ASN A 87 14.17 -11.04 -22.74
N SER A 88 14.54 -10.55 -23.91
CA SER A 88 15.95 -10.33 -24.31
C SER A 88 16.58 -9.17 -23.53
N ALA A 89 17.90 -9.07 -23.60
CA ALA A 89 18.66 -7.98 -23.01
C ALA A 89 18.14 -6.59 -23.45
N GLU A 90 17.75 -6.46 -24.72
CA GLU A 90 17.23 -5.22 -25.30
C GLU A 90 15.87 -4.81 -24.70
N HIS A 91 15.00 -5.78 -24.39
CA HIS A 91 13.66 -5.55 -23.87
C HIS A 91 13.60 -5.51 -22.32
N ARG A 92 14.69 -5.80 -21.65
CA ARG A 92 14.75 -5.90 -20.17
C ARG A 92 14.37 -4.60 -19.45
N MET A 93 14.82 -3.47 -19.96
CA MET A 93 14.45 -2.19 -19.39
C MET A 93 12.95 -1.90 -19.55
N PHE A 94 12.36 -2.35 -20.65
CA PHE A 94 10.92 -2.30 -20.85
C PHE A 94 10.18 -3.18 -19.84
N LEU A 95 10.63 -4.41 -19.63
CA LEU A 95 10.07 -5.30 -18.62
C LEU A 95 10.03 -4.63 -17.24
N PHE A 96 11.18 -4.12 -16.77
CA PHE A 96 11.24 -3.52 -15.44
C PHE A 96 10.46 -2.21 -15.34
N ALA A 97 10.44 -1.40 -16.39
CA ALA A 97 9.64 -0.18 -16.44
C ALA A 97 8.12 -0.49 -16.42
N GLU A 98 7.70 -1.54 -17.11
CA GLU A 98 6.31 -2.01 -17.10
C GLU A 98 5.91 -2.52 -15.71
N LEU A 99 6.77 -3.31 -15.06
CA LEU A 99 6.54 -3.76 -13.70
C LEU A 99 6.44 -2.58 -12.71
N TYR A 100 7.30 -1.57 -12.85
CA TYR A 100 7.22 -0.36 -12.04
C TYR A 100 5.89 0.38 -12.21
N ARG A 101 5.42 0.52 -13.46
CA ARG A 101 4.12 1.16 -13.75
C ARG A 101 2.93 0.39 -13.18
N CYS A 102 3.08 -0.91 -12.97
CA CYS A 102 2.10 -1.76 -12.29
C CYS A 102 2.31 -1.82 -10.76
N GLY A 103 3.09 -0.90 -10.19
CA GLY A 103 3.27 -0.80 -8.74
C GLY A 103 4.15 -1.89 -8.12
N VAL A 104 4.85 -2.67 -8.94
CA VAL A 104 5.79 -3.68 -8.46
C VAL A 104 6.97 -2.97 -7.78
N THR A 105 7.20 -3.29 -6.53
CA THR A 105 8.33 -2.75 -5.75
C THR A 105 9.50 -3.71 -5.68
N GLN A 106 9.24 -5.00 -5.85
CA GLN A 106 10.25 -6.05 -5.82
C GLN A 106 9.95 -7.14 -6.85
N ILE A 107 10.99 -7.82 -7.29
CA ILE A 107 10.89 -9.02 -8.11
C ILE A 107 11.37 -10.23 -7.31
N CYS A 108 10.74 -11.38 -7.50
CA CYS A 108 11.19 -12.66 -7.01
C CYS A 108 11.93 -13.38 -8.14
N ILE A 109 13.20 -13.68 -7.94
CA ILE A 109 14.03 -14.41 -8.90
C ILE A 109 14.06 -15.88 -8.54
N ASN A 110 13.73 -16.75 -9.51
CA ASN A 110 13.72 -18.21 -9.38
C ASN A 110 12.88 -18.70 -8.20
N SER A 111 11.58 -18.45 -8.29
CA SER A 111 10.59 -18.71 -7.24
C SER A 111 10.42 -20.19 -6.97
N GLU A 112 11.27 -20.77 -6.12
CA GLU A 112 11.02 -22.09 -5.50
C GLU A 112 11.83 -22.25 -4.21
N GLN A 113 12.49 -23.42 -3.99
CA GLN A 113 13.18 -23.73 -2.74
C GLN A 113 14.31 -22.73 -2.44
N GLU A 114 14.93 -22.18 -3.50
CA GLU A 114 15.99 -21.16 -3.40
C GLU A 114 15.64 -19.97 -4.27
N HIS A 115 15.04 -18.96 -3.68
CA HIS A 115 14.70 -17.72 -4.35
C HIS A 115 15.22 -16.50 -3.59
N VAL A 116 15.26 -15.38 -4.27
CA VAL A 116 15.61 -14.09 -3.65
C VAL A 116 14.68 -13.00 -4.15
N LYS A 117 14.31 -12.10 -3.24
CA LYS A 117 13.57 -10.88 -3.58
C LYS A 117 14.55 -9.73 -3.76
N ILE A 118 14.40 -9.03 -4.87
CA ILE A 118 15.25 -7.91 -5.26
C ILE A 118 14.35 -6.68 -5.45
N ALA A 119 14.70 -5.58 -4.78
CA ALA A 119 14.01 -4.31 -4.99
C ALA A 119 14.16 -3.85 -6.44
N LEU A 120 13.07 -3.47 -7.07
CA LEU A 120 13.07 -3.02 -8.46
C LEU A 120 13.94 -1.77 -8.67
N SER A 121 14.05 -0.91 -7.63
CA SER A 121 14.93 0.26 -7.60
C SER A 121 16.42 -0.05 -7.76
N SER A 122 16.87 -1.29 -7.48
CA SER A 122 18.26 -1.71 -7.74
C SER A 122 18.50 -2.11 -9.19
N LEU A 123 17.43 -2.39 -9.95
CA LEU A 123 17.51 -2.79 -11.36
C LEU A 123 17.35 -1.61 -12.32
N ILE A 124 16.45 -0.67 -12.00
CA ILE A 124 16.19 0.55 -12.78
C ILE A 124 16.20 1.79 -11.89
N PRO A 125 16.57 2.96 -12.43
CA PRO A 125 16.37 4.21 -11.74
C PRO A 125 14.86 4.48 -11.62
N ILE A 126 14.37 4.67 -10.40
CA ILE A 126 12.99 5.06 -10.14
C ILE A 126 12.94 6.58 -10.03
N PRO A 127 12.09 7.26 -10.83
CA PRO A 127 11.97 8.70 -10.74
C PRO A 127 11.43 9.13 -9.37
N ASP A 128 12.08 10.09 -8.75
CA ASP A 128 11.61 10.74 -7.52
C ASP A 128 11.08 12.14 -7.86
N TYR A 129 9.77 12.30 -7.71
CA TYR A 129 9.07 13.57 -7.91
C TYR A 129 8.74 14.28 -6.59
N SER A 130 9.22 13.78 -5.45
CA SER A 130 8.88 14.31 -4.12
C SER A 130 9.31 15.78 -3.95
N SER A 131 10.41 16.18 -4.59
CA SER A 131 10.94 17.55 -4.56
C SER A 131 10.13 18.54 -5.41
N LEU A 132 9.26 18.06 -6.31
CA LEU A 132 8.45 18.94 -7.15
C LEU A 132 7.19 19.42 -6.41
N PRO A 133 6.72 20.66 -6.62
CA PRO A 133 5.40 21.09 -6.20
C PRO A 133 4.31 20.15 -6.72
N LEU A 134 3.24 19.94 -5.96
CA LEU A 134 2.15 19.01 -6.30
C LEU A 134 1.58 19.25 -7.72
N VAL A 135 1.46 20.51 -8.13
CA VAL A 135 0.94 20.88 -9.45
C VAL A 135 1.87 20.53 -10.61
N GLN A 136 3.14 20.25 -10.34
CA GLN A 136 4.15 19.88 -11.33
C GLN A 136 4.44 18.38 -11.32
N ARG A 137 3.92 17.64 -10.34
CA ARG A 137 4.11 16.19 -10.29
C ARG A 137 3.27 15.53 -11.38
N PRO A 138 3.84 14.59 -12.14
CA PRO A 138 3.06 13.82 -13.09
C PRO A 138 2.01 13.01 -12.35
N VAL A 139 0.83 12.85 -12.95
CA VAL A 139 -0.15 11.86 -12.47
C VAL A 139 0.45 10.48 -12.74
N LEU A 140 0.61 9.71 -11.69
CA LEU A 140 1.19 8.38 -11.71
C LEU A 140 0.59 7.54 -10.60
N ASN A 141 -0.19 6.52 -10.95
CA ASN A 141 -0.90 5.66 -10.01
C ASN A 141 -0.50 4.18 -10.18
N PRO A 142 0.77 3.82 -9.93
CA PRO A 142 1.23 2.44 -10.10
C PRO A 142 0.47 1.47 -9.17
N THR A 143 0.16 1.90 -7.95
CA THR A 143 -0.58 1.08 -6.98
C THR A 143 -1.99 0.76 -7.47
N VAL A 144 -2.73 1.73 -8.01
CA VAL A 144 -4.06 1.50 -8.62
C VAL A 144 -3.96 0.47 -9.74
N THR A 145 -3.01 0.68 -10.66
CA THR A 145 -2.81 -0.22 -11.80
C THR A 145 -2.52 -1.65 -11.34
N GLY A 146 -1.61 -1.82 -10.40
CA GLY A 146 -1.22 -3.12 -9.89
C GLY A 146 -2.34 -3.83 -9.13
N LYS A 147 -3.09 -3.10 -8.30
CA LYS A 147 -4.24 -3.66 -7.58
C LYS A 147 -5.37 -4.09 -8.53
N ILE A 148 -5.68 -3.29 -9.54
CA ILE A 148 -6.64 -3.69 -10.59
C ILE A 148 -6.15 -4.96 -11.29
N LEU A 149 -4.87 -5.04 -11.67
CA LEU A 149 -4.30 -6.23 -12.30
C LEU A 149 -4.40 -7.47 -11.40
N CYS A 150 -4.02 -7.36 -10.13
CA CYS A 150 -4.16 -8.46 -9.17
C CYS A 150 -5.62 -8.90 -9.04
N MET A 151 -6.55 -7.98 -8.90
CA MET A 151 -7.98 -8.28 -8.84
C MET A 151 -8.47 -9.01 -10.11
N MET A 152 -8.10 -8.51 -11.29
CA MET A 152 -8.48 -9.15 -12.56
C MET A 152 -7.86 -10.54 -12.74
N GLN A 153 -6.62 -10.74 -12.27
CA GLN A 153 -5.98 -12.05 -12.24
C GLN A 153 -6.72 -12.99 -11.28
N ASP A 154 -7.06 -12.54 -10.08
CA ASP A 154 -7.81 -13.34 -9.12
C ASP A 154 -9.21 -13.70 -9.62
N ILE A 155 -9.91 -12.77 -10.29
CA ILE A 155 -11.18 -13.05 -10.98
C ILE A 155 -10.96 -14.16 -12.04
N SER A 156 -9.93 -14.03 -12.85
CA SER A 156 -9.65 -14.97 -13.95
C SER A 156 -9.29 -16.38 -13.48
N PHE A 157 -8.79 -16.50 -12.25
CA PHE A 157 -8.44 -17.78 -11.60
C PHE A 157 -9.53 -18.28 -10.64
N GLY A 158 -10.69 -17.61 -10.57
CA GLY A 158 -11.79 -17.97 -9.68
C GLY A 158 -11.49 -17.76 -8.18
N ARG A 159 -10.55 -16.85 -7.85
CA ARG A 159 -10.12 -16.55 -6.48
C ARG A 159 -10.57 -15.17 -5.99
N ALA A 160 -11.36 -14.47 -6.79
CA ALA A 160 -11.84 -13.13 -6.42
C ALA A 160 -12.64 -13.18 -5.12
N ASN A 161 -12.38 -12.21 -4.25
CA ASN A 161 -13.17 -11.97 -3.04
C ASN A 161 -13.51 -10.47 -2.92
N GLY A 162 -14.53 -10.15 -2.13
CA GLY A 162 -14.99 -8.77 -1.95
C GLY A 162 -13.94 -7.84 -1.33
N ASN A 163 -12.98 -8.37 -0.58
CA ASN A 163 -11.91 -7.56 0.01
C ASN A 163 -10.96 -7.02 -1.06
N THR A 164 -10.66 -7.82 -2.09
CA THR A 164 -9.81 -7.38 -3.20
C THR A 164 -10.43 -6.20 -3.96
N GLU A 165 -11.75 -6.24 -4.19
CA GLU A 165 -12.45 -5.14 -4.84
C GLU A 165 -12.48 -3.88 -3.98
N LEU A 166 -12.76 -4.00 -2.69
CA LEU A 166 -12.72 -2.87 -1.75
C LEU A 166 -11.34 -2.23 -1.70
N ASP A 167 -10.30 -3.01 -1.72
CA ASP A 167 -8.91 -2.55 -1.77
C ASP A 167 -8.61 -1.67 -2.99
N VAL A 168 -9.11 -2.08 -4.15
CA VAL A 168 -8.99 -1.30 -5.39
C VAL A 168 -9.78 0.00 -5.27
N LEU A 169 -11.02 -0.06 -4.77
CA LEU A 169 -11.90 1.09 -4.63
C LEU A 169 -11.34 2.14 -3.66
N GLN A 170 -10.72 1.72 -2.57
CA GLN A 170 -10.05 2.62 -1.63
C GLN A 170 -8.88 3.36 -2.28
N GLU A 171 -8.06 2.64 -3.05
CA GLU A 171 -6.94 3.25 -3.76
C GLU A 171 -7.43 4.27 -4.80
N ILE A 172 -8.51 3.94 -5.51
CA ILE A 172 -9.16 4.84 -6.48
C ILE A 172 -9.65 6.11 -5.78
N TYR A 173 -10.27 5.99 -4.60
CA TYR A 173 -10.76 7.13 -3.84
C TYR A 173 -9.66 8.15 -3.50
N HIS A 174 -8.46 7.69 -3.18
CA HIS A 174 -7.33 8.53 -2.82
C HIS A 174 -6.48 9.02 -4.00
N SER A 175 -6.77 8.54 -5.21
CA SER A 175 -5.95 8.79 -6.39
C SER A 175 -6.44 9.98 -7.22
N ALA A 176 -5.56 10.50 -8.06
CA ALA A 176 -5.87 11.47 -9.09
C ALA A 176 -5.61 10.85 -10.47
N PHE A 177 -6.47 11.11 -11.44
CA PHE A 177 -6.43 10.51 -12.76
C PHE A 177 -6.28 11.58 -13.86
N LEU A 178 -5.85 11.17 -15.02
CA LEU A 178 -5.89 11.98 -16.24
C LEU A 178 -7.24 11.79 -16.92
N LEU A 179 -8.02 12.86 -17.02
CA LEU A 179 -9.25 12.92 -17.80
C LEU A 179 -8.94 13.60 -19.14
N PRO A 180 -8.97 12.88 -20.28
CA PRO A 180 -8.79 13.50 -21.58
C PRO A 180 -9.94 14.45 -21.88
N ILE A 181 -9.63 15.58 -22.47
CA ILE A 181 -10.60 16.61 -22.84
C ILE A 181 -10.36 17.06 -24.28
N LYS A 182 -11.42 17.43 -24.99
CA LYS A 182 -11.29 18.14 -26.25
C LYS A 182 -10.80 19.57 -25.99
N PRO A 183 -9.96 20.12 -26.88
CA PRO A 183 -9.54 21.51 -26.75
C PRO A 183 -10.76 22.43 -26.66
N ARG A 184 -10.69 23.38 -25.72
CA ARG A 184 -11.74 24.38 -25.55
C ARG A 184 -11.85 25.24 -26.79
N GLN A 185 -13.01 25.25 -27.42
CA GLN A 185 -13.37 26.22 -28.45
C GLN A 185 -14.12 27.38 -27.80
N GLU A 186 -14.03 28.57 -28.39
CA GLU A 186 -14.75 29.74 -27.88
C GLU A 186 -16.26 29.44 -27.80
N ASN A 187 -16.85 29.59 -26.62
CA ASN A 187 -18.26 29.34 -26.32
C ASN A 187 -18.76 27.87 -26.37
N VAL A 188 -17.86 26.89 -26.42
CA VAL A 188 -18.22 25.46 -26.32
C VAL A 188 -17.73 24.91 -24.99
N PRO A 189 -18.58 24.23 -24.19
CA PRO A 189 -18.14 23.55 -22.99
C PRO A 189 -17.03 22.51 -23.28
N GLU A 190 -16.14 22.30 -22.31
CA GLU A 190 -15.16 21.21 -22.42
C GLU A 190 -15.90 19.86 -22.50
N GLU A 191 -15.56 19.05 -23.51
CA GLU A 191 -16.05 17.69 -23.62
C GLU A 191 -15.02 16.72 -23.03
N ALA A 192 -15.45 15.95 -22.03
CA ALA A 192 -14.67 14.86 -21.45
C ALA A 192 -14.56 13.68 -22.43
N GLY A 193 -13.46 12.93 -22.33
CA GLY A 193 -13.22 11.77 -23.15
C GLY A 193 -14.25 10.67 -22.92
N ILE A 194 -14.82 10.15 -24.02
CA ILE A 194 -15.82 9.11 -24.03
C ILE A 194 -15.25 7.85 -24.69
N TYR A 195 -15.56 6.70 -24.12
CA TYR A 195 -15.24 5.38 -24.65
C TYR A 195 -16.54 4.62 -24.91
N GLN A 196 -16.64 3.96 -26.07
CA GLN A 196 -17.78 3.13 -26.42
C GLN A 196 -17.47 1.67 -26.10
N LEU A 197 -18.29 1.07 -25.26
CA LEU A 197 -18.23 -0.34 -24.92
C LEU A 197 -18.71 -1.20 -26.10
N SER A 198 -18.40 -2.49 -26.08
CA SER A 198 -18.78 -3.44 -27.13
C SER A 198 -20.29 -3.60 -27.32
N ASP A 199 -21.09 -3.32 -26.28
CA ASP A 199 -22.56 -3.32 -26.33
C ASP A 199 -23.17 -1.98 -26.82
N GLY A 200 -22.33 -1.05 -27.25
CA GLY A 200 -22.72 0.28 -27.73
C GLY A 200 -22.93 1.35 -26.66
N LYS A 201 -22.91 0.99 -25.40
CA LYS A 201 -23.03 1.96 -24.30
C LYS A 201 -21.78 2.84 -24.21
N GLN A 202 -21.97 4.04 -23.69
CA GLN A 202 -20.90 5.02 -23.55
C GLN A 202 -20.54 5.23 -22.08
N VAL A 203 -19.23 5.40 -21.86
CA VAL A 203 -18.64 5.67 -20.55
C VAL A 203 -17.61 6.79 -20.67
N PHE A 204 -17.37 7.53 -19.61
CA PHE A 204 -16.21 8.41 -19.56
C PHE A 204 -14.94 7.58 -19.41
N MET A 205 -13.82 8.06 -19.96
CA MET A 205 -12.52 7.39 -19.81
C MET A 205 -11.56 8.23 -19.00
N ILE A 206 -10.81 7.56 -18.11
CA ILE A 206 -9.74 8.15 -17.31
C ILE A 206 -8.50 7.26 -17.33
N PHE A 207 -7.35 7.83 -17.01
CA PHE A 207 -6.08 7.11 -17.08
C PHE A 207 -5.25 7.29 -15.82
N THR A 208 -4.57 6.23 -15.41
CA THR A 208 -3.69 6.21 -14.24
C THR A 208 -2.39 6.97 -14.45
N ASP A 209 -1.99 7.19 -15.70
CA ASP A 209 -0.75 7.83 -16.08
C ASP A 209 -0.75 8.26 -17.57
N LEU A 210 0.24 9.08 -17.93
CA LEU A 210 0.38 9.59 -19.30
C LEU A 210 0.70 8.51 -20.33
N TYR A 211 1.37 7.42 -19.93
CA TYR A 211 1.67 6.32 -20.83
C TYR A 211 0.38 5.56 -21.20
N SER A 212 -0.44 5.23 -20.22
CA SER A 212 -1.76 4.60 -20.44
C SER A 212 -2.65 5.46 -21.35
N LEU A 213 -2.65 6.78 -21.14
CA LEU A 213 -3.35 7.73 -22.01
C LEU A 213 -2.82 7.67 -23.45
N LYS A 214 -1.50 7.68 -23.63
CA LYS A 214 -0.89 7.63 -24.96
C LYS A 214 -1.11 6.28 -25.66
N GLN A 215 -1.11 5.18 -24.93
CA GLN A 215 -1.36 3.84 -25.48
C GLN A 215 -2.80 3.69 -26.00
N ALA A 216 -3.77 4.27 -25.32
CA ALA A 216 -5.16 4.28 -25.77
C ALA A 216 -5.36 5.15 -27.00
N ASN A 217 -4.40 6.05 -27.31
CA ASN A 217 -4.37 6.94 -28.46
C ASN A 217 -5.75 7.57 -28.78
N PRO A 218 -6.34 8.34 -27.84
CA PRO A 218 -7.63 8.97 -28.08
C PRO A 218 -7.43 10.14 -29.07
N GLU A 219 -7.50 9.83 -30.37
CA GLU A 219 -7.17 10.74 -31.49
C GLU A 219 -7.85 12.12 -31.41
N ASN A 220 -9.00 12.19 -30.74
CA ASN A 220 -9.79 13.42 -30.62
C ASN A 220 -9.47 14.25 -29.39
N TYR A 221 -8.52 13.82 -28.55
CA TYR A 221 -8.23 14.47 -27.27
C TYR A 221 -6.75 14.84 -27.18
N SER A 222 -6.44 16.10 -27.38
CA SER A 222 -5.06 16.62 -27.35
C SER A 222 -4.62 17.13 -25.96
N GLN A 223 -5.55 17.21 -25.03
CA GLN A 223 -5.34 17.72 -23.68
C GLN A 223 -5.91 16.75 -22.63
N ALA A 224 -5.39 16.83 -21.43
CA ALA A 224 -5.93 16.13 -20.28
C ALA A 224 -5.89 17.04 -19.06
N ARG A 225 -6.91 16.94 -18.21
CA ARG A 225 -6.91 17.56 -16.88
C ARG A 225 -6.79 16.50 -15.80
N ILE A 226 -6.36 16.92 -14.63
CA ILE A 226 -6.32 16.07 -13.44
C ILE A 226 -7.74 16.01 -12.86
N ALA A 227 -8.26 14.80 -12.67
CA ALA A 227 -9.54 14.53 -12.02
C ALA A 227 -9.30 13.72 -10.75
N ARG A 228 -9.89 14.16 -9.65
CA ARG A 228 -9.90 13.47 -8.36
C ARG A 228 -11.25 12.80 -8.15
N PHE A 229 -11.40 12.01 -7.13
CA PHE A 229 -12.62 11.26 -6.86
C PHE A 229 -13.90 12.12 -6.87
N ALA A 230 -13.88 13.30 -6.24
CA ALA A 230 -15.03 14.22 -6.28
C ALA A 230 -15.38 14.69 -7.70
N ASP A 231 -14.36 14.92 -8.54
CA ASP A 231 -14.55 15.29 -9.94
C ASP A 231 -15.16 14.13 -10.74
N LEU A 232 -14.79 12.87 -10.43
CA LEU A 232 -15.36 11.68 -11.08
C LEU A 232 -16.85 11.54 -10.76
N LYS A 233 -17.25 11.74 -9.51
CA LYS A 233 -18.68 11.74 -9.12
C LYS A 233 -19.47 12.83 -9.84
N GLN A 234 -18.91 14.05 -9.87
CA GLN A 234 -19.53 15.17 -10.56
C GLN A 234 -19.63 14.93 -12.06
N LEU A 235 -18.59 14.36 -12.67
CA LEU A 235 -18.56 14.01 -14.09
C LEU A 235 -19.68 13.02 -14.42
N LEU A 236 -19.80 11.93 -13.66
CA LEU A 236 -20.85 10.93 -13.89
C LEU A 236 -22.26 11.52 -13.66
N ALA A 237 -22.45 12.41 -12.70
CA ALA A 237 -23.72 13.08 -12.44
C ALA A 237 -24.07 14.12 -13.52
N SER A 238 -23.12 14.60 -14.31
CA SER A 238 -23.35 15.64 -15.33
C SER A 238 -23.99 15.11 -16.61
N ASP A 239 -23.96 13.80 -16.87
CA ASP A 239 -24.48 13.19 -18.10
C ASP A 239 -25.11 11.82 -17.79
N ALA A 240 -26.44 11.79 -17.73
CA ALA A 240 -27.22 10.59 -17.41
C ALA A 240 -27.15 9.49 -18.52
N ASP A 241 -26.68 9.83 -19.70
CA ASP A 241 -26.53 8.86 -20.81
C ASP A 241 -25.26 8.01 -20.64
N LYS A 242 -24.36 8.40 -19.75
CA LYS A 242 -23.15 7.66 -19.45
C LYS A 242 -23.37 6.70 -18.29
N ILE A 243 -23.10 5.42 -18.51
CA ILE A 243 -23.34 4.37 -17.52
C ILE A 243 -22.21 4.22 -16.48
N GLY A 244 -21.09 4.93 -16.65
CA GLY A 244 -19.96 4.83 -15.76
C GLY A 244 -18.70 5.54 -16.26
N ILE A 245 -17.60 5.24 -15.59
CA ILE A 245 -16.26 5.73 -15.89
C ILE A 245 -15.35 4.52 -16.05
N ILE A 246 -14.61 4.42 -17.15
CA ILE A 246 -13.63 3.35 -17.35
C ILE A 246 -12.21 3.85 -17.08
N ILE A 247 -11.49 3.13 -16.23
CA ILE A 247 -10.06 3.35 -15.99
C ILE A 247 -9.28 2.58 -17.04
N ASN A 248 -8.30 3.18 -17.69
CA ASN A 248 -7.38 2.55 -18.65
C ASN A 248 -8.11 1.64 -19.68
N PRO A 249 -9.04 2.16 -20.49
CA PRO A 249 -9.74 1.35 -21.48
C PRO A 249 -8.76 0.65 -22.42
N ALA A 250 -9.12 -0.56 -22.86
CA ALA A 250 -8.31 -1.43 -23.73
C ALA A 250 -6.99 -1.94 -23.10
N SER A 251 -6.78 -1.75 -21.80
CA SER A 251 -5.65 -2.31 -21.06
C SER A 251 -6.09 -3.50 -20.21
N GLY A 252 -5.15 -4.41 -19.88
CA GLY A 252 -5.39 -5.48 -18.90
C GLY A 252 -5.69 -4.98 -17.49
N ALA A 253 -5.35 -3.72 -17.19
CA ALA A 253 -5.68 -3.00 -15.97
C ALA A 253 -6.95 -2.13 -16.14
N GLY A 254 -7.84 -2.47 -17.05
CA GLY A 254 -9.10 -1.76 -17.27
C GLY A 254 -10.13 -2.12 -16.20
N MET A 255 -10.81 -1.09 -15.65
CA MET A 255 -11.89 -1.27 -14.68
C MET A 255 -13.02 -0.28 -14.94
N LEU A 256 -14.26 -0.78 -14.98
CA LEU A 256 -15.45 0.06 -15.09
C LEU A 256 -15.94 0.41 -13.67
N LEU A 257 -16.14 1.70 -13.44
CA LEU A 257 -16.73 2.26 -12.24
C LEU A 257 -18.11 2.82 -12.59
N ASP A 258 -19.15 2.21 -12.07
CA ASP A 258 -20.51 2.78 -12.11
C ASP A 258 -20.80 3.65 -10.88
N ALA A 259 -21.98 4.22 -10.82
CA ALA A 259 -22.40 5.05 -9.70
C ALA A 259 -22.41 4.28 -8.36
N GLN A 260 -22.73 2.99 -8.40
CA GLN A 260 -22.77 2.14 -7.21
C GLN A 260 -21.35 1.88 -6.66
N LEU A 261 -20.39 1.57 -7.53
CA LEU A 261 -19.00 1.38 -7.13
C LEU A 261 -18.36 2.66 -6.60
N LEU A 262 -18.68 3.83 -7.18
CA LEU A 262 -18.26 5.11 -6.63
C LEU A 262 -18.84 5.38 -5.24
N GLU A 263 -20.10 5.01 -5.01
CA GLU A 263 -20.72 5.13 -3.69
C GLU A 263 -20.10 4.18 -2.66
N ILE A 264 -19.79 2.93 -3.07
CA ILE A 264 -19.07 1.95 -2.23
C ILE A 264 -17.67 2.46 -1.90
N ALA A 265 -16.93 3.01 -2.88
CA ALA A 265 -15.60 3.58 -2.67
C ALA A 265 -15.63 4.70 -1.62
N GLU A 266 -16.59 5.62 -1.71
CA GLU A 266 -16.76 6.71 -0.77
C GLU A 266 -17.14 6.23 0.64
N LYS A 267 -18.11 5.31 0.72
CA LYS A 267 -18.52 4.70 2.00
C LYS A 267 -17.40 3.88 2.63
N SER A 268 -16.67 3.14 1.82
CA SER A 268 -15.52 2.35 2.28
C SER A 268 -14.41 3.25 2.83
N ALA A 269 -14.08 4.33 2.14
CA ALA A 269 -13.08 5.28 2.60
C ALA A 269 -13.51 6.04 3.87
N SER A 270 -14.82 6.29 4.04
CA SER A 270 -15.39 6.90 5.25
C SER A 270 -15.78 5.86 6.32
N GLY A 271 -16.17 4.65 5.93
CA GLY A 271 -16.70 3.60 6.81
C GLY A 271 -15.64 2.66 7.36
N ILE A 272 -14.42 2.65 6.83
CA ILE A 272 -13.26 1.97 7.44
C ILE A 272 -13.12 2.38 8.90
N LEU A 273 -13.37 3.65 9.20
CA LEU A 273 -13.30 4.20 10.55
C LEU A 273 -14.37 3.62 11.49
N GLU A 274 -15.55 3.33 11.01
CA GLU A 274 -16.61 2.70 11.82
C GLU A 274 -16.35 1.20 12.03
N ASN A 275 -15.86 0.50 11.01
CA ASN A 275 -15.55 -0.93 11.10
C ASN A 275 -14.29 -1.24 11.93
N ILE A 276 -13.27 -0.39 11.87
CA ILE A 276 -12.04 -0.55 12.67
C ILE A 276 -12.36 -0.47 14.16
N VAL A 277 -13.28 0.41 14.55
CA VAL A 277 -13.60 0.62 15.97
C VAL A 277 -14.61 -0.40 16.52
N THR A 278 -15.44 -1.01 15.66
CA THR A 278 -16.57 -1.87 16.07
C THR A 278 -16.34 -3.37 15.82
N ARG A 279 -15.24 -3.80 15.19
CA ARG A 279 -14.92 -5.22 15.10
C ARG A 279 -14.67 -5.78 16.52
N ASN A 280 -15.74 -6.19 17.17
CA ASN A 280 -15.62 -7.15 18.27
C ASN A 280 -14.94 -8.39 17.70
N MET A 281 -13.74 -8.68 18.21
CA MET A 281 -13.00 -9.87 17.81
C MET A 281 -13.86 -11.11 18.12
N ASN A 282 -14.45 -11.67 17.09
CA ASN A 282 -15.09 -12.98 17.22
C ASN A 282 -13.98 -14.01 17.47
N GLU A 283 -14.14 -14.81 18.51
CA GLU A 283 -13.23 -15.89 18.93
C GLU A 283 -12.97 -16.97 17.86
N ASN A 284 -13.61 -16.87 16.68
CA ASN A 284 -13.49 -17.75 15.53
C ASN A 284 -12.64 -17.19 14.38
N ALA A 285 -11.88 -16.11 14.60
CA ALA A 285 -10.94 -15.61 13.59
C ALA A 285 -9.83 -16.66 13.36
N GLY A 286 -9.60 -17.03 12.10
CA GLY A 286 -8.53 -17.96 11.69
C GLY A 286 -7.15 -17.54 12.21
N LYS A 287 -6.11 -18.27 11.89
CA LYS A 287 -4.75 -18.05 12.38
C LYS A 287 -4.32 -16.59 12.19
N ILE A 288 -3.95 -15.93 13.28
CA ILE A 288 -3.48 -14.54 13.30
C ILE A 288 -1.97 -14.54 13.49
N VAL A 289 -1.27 -13.76 12.67
CA VAL A 289 0.18 -13.55 12.76
C VAL A 289 0.44 -12.11 13.17
N ILE A 290 1.13 -11.91 14.28
CA ILE A 290 1.57 -10.59 14.76
C ILE A 290 3.07 -10.48 14.52
N THR A 291 3.51 -9.43 13.82
CA THR A 291 4.92 -9.20 13.52
C THR A 291 5.38 -7.81 13.97
N ASN A 292 6.69 -7.65 14.12
CA ASN A 292 7.29 -6.33 14.30
C ASN A 292 7.25 -5.58 12.95
N LEU A 293 7.28 -4.24 13.03
CA LEU A 293 7.43 -3.41 11.84
C LEU A 293 8.87 -3.56 11.30
N GLU A 294 8.99 -3.70 9.99
CA GLU A 294 10.30 -3.65 9.32
C GLU A 294 10.86 -2.22 9.26
N SER A 295 9.97 -1.22 9.22
CA SER A 295 10.31 0.20 9.29
C SER A 295 9.20 0.97 10.00
N GLU A 296 9.57 1.88 10.89
CA GLU A 296 8.59 2.71 11.62
C GLU A 296 7.98 3.78 10.70
N PRO A 297 6.65 3.90 10.65
CA PRO A 297 5.96 4.96 9.91
C PRO A 297 5.98 6.27 10.73
N LEU A 298 7.14 6.95 10.77
CA LEU A 298 7.40 8.08 11.66
C LEU A 298 6.37 9.22 11.55
N GLU A 299 5.91 9.54 10.34
CA GLU A 299 4.89 10.59 10.15
C GLU A 299 3.57 10.21 10.84
N MET A 300 3.12 8.95 10.68
CA MET A 300 1.94 8.43 11.33
C MET A 300 2.10 8.45 12.86
N ILE A 301 3.23 7.95 13.36
CA ILE A 301 3.55 7.91 14.79
C ILE A 301 3.52 9.33 15.38
N ASN A 302 4.14 10.31 14.72
CA ASN A 302 4.18 11.68 15.20
C ASN A 302 2.77 12.29 15.34
N HIS A 303 1.91 12.11 14.33
CA HIS A 303 0.53 12.59 14.40
C HIS A 303 -0.29 11.92 15.50
N VAL A 304 -0.13 10.62 15.68
CA VAL A 304 -0.80 9.90 16.78
C VAL A 304 -0.29 10.39 18.13
N CYS A 305 1.01 10.61 18.29
CA CYS A 305 1.59 11.15 19.53
C CYS A 305 1.04 12.53 19.90
N GLU A 306 0.76 13.40 18.92
CA GLU A 306 0.13 14.71 19.17
C GLU A 306 -1.27 14.54 19.78
N ILE A 307 -2.09 13.65 19.21
CA ILE A 307 -3.42 13.34 19.73
C ILE A 307 -3.36 12.79 21.15
N LEU A 308 -2.45 11.84 21.40
CA LEU A 308 -2.32 11.17 22.69
C LEU A 308 -1.84 12.13 23.81
N LYS A 309 -1.05 13.15 23.44
CA LYS A 309 -0.62 14.20 24.39
C LYS A 309 -1.77 15.10 24.81
N GLU A 310 -2.69 15.40 23.92
CA GLU A 310 -3.84 16.28 24.22
C GLU A 310 -4.82 15.63 25.20
N ASP A 311 -5.10 14.33 25.02
CA ASP A 311 -6.21 13.66 25.72
C ASP A 311 -5.84 13.07 27.09
N SER A 312 -4.55 12.83 27.38
CA SER A 312 -4.00 12.33 28.67
C SER A 312 -4.69 11.06 29.22
N LEU A 313 -5.43 10.32 28.39
CA LEU A 313 -6.17 9.11 28.79
C LEU A 313 -5.44 7.81 28.44
N VAL A 314 -4.38 7.89 27.64
CA VAL A 314 -3.54 6.74 27.26
C VAL A 314 -2.20 6.82 27.97
N LYS A 315 -1.85 5.77 28.74
CA LYS A 315 -0.56 5.63 29.43
C LYS A 315 0.57 5.33 28.49
N THR A 316 0.37 4.28 27.65
CA THR A 316 1.35 3.83 26.65
C THR A 316 0.64 3.39 25.39
N ALA A 317 1.31 3.52 24.23
CA ALA A 317 0.82 3.00 22.97
C ALA A 317 1.92 2.24 22.23
N TYR A 318 1.53 1.11 21.64
CA TYR A 318 2.41 0.21 20.89
C TYR A 318 1.92 0.07 19.46
N LEU A 319 2.83 -0.20 18.54
CA LEU A 319 2.51 -0.41 17.13
C LEU A 319 3.07 -1.75 16.65
N ARG A 320 2.21 -2.55 16.01
CA ARG A 320 2.55 -3.86 15.44
C ARG A 320 1.96 -3.98 14.05
N HIS A 321 2.36 -5.01 13.32
CA HIS A 321 1.64 -5.50 12.16
C HIS A 321 0.80 -6.72 12.55
N ILE A 322 -0.43 -6.78 12.04
CA ILE A 322 -1.33 -7.92 12.17
C ILE A 322 -1.71 -8.41 10.77
N GLN A 323 -1.67 -9.72 10.57
CA GLN A 323 -2.15 -10.39 9.37
C GLN A 323 -3.02 -11.57 9.77
N ARG A 324 -4.22 -11.68 9.19
CA ARG A 324 -5.10 -12.81 9.36
C ARG A 324 -4.98 -13.77 8.17
N GLU A 325 -5.17 -15.08 8.42
CA GLU A 325 -5.02 -16.11 7.39
C GLU A 325 -5.94 -15.91 6.18
N GLU A 326 -7.10 -15.29 6.39
CA GLU A 326 -8.08 -14.95 5.35
C GLU A 326 -7.86 -13.60 4.70
N GLU A 327 -6.93 -12.77 5.23
CA GLU A 327 -6.67 -11.42 4.75
C GLU A 327 -5.36 -11.37 3.94
N ILE A 328 -5.43 -10.77 2.77
CA ILE A 328 -4.27 -10.64 1.86
C ILE A 328 -3.29 -9.59 2.39
N ARG A 329 -3.75 -8.68 3.26
CA ARG A 329 -2.98 -7.53 3.75
C ARG A 329 -2.61 -7.64 5.21
N THR A 330 -1.44 -7.11 5.50
CA THR A 330 -1.03 -6.72 6.84
C THR A 330 -1.71 -5.40 7.19
N HIS A 331 -2.18 -5.27 8.42
CA HIS A 331 -2.75 -4.04 8.98
C HIS A 331 -1.83 -3.48 10.05
N TYR A 332 -1.91 -2.18 10.31
CA TYR A 332 -1.33 -1.63 11.52
C TYR A 332 -2.23 -1.97 12.72
N LEU A 333 -1.62 -2.49 13.77
CA LEU A 333 -2.29 -2.76 15.05
C LEU A 333 -1.73 -1.82 16.10
N MET A 334 -2.56 -0.88 16.57
CA MET A 334 -2.26 -0.02 17.69
C MET A 334 -2.83 -0.60 18.98
N ILE A 335 -1.99 -0.84 19.96
CA ILE A 335 -2.38 -1.38 21.25
C ILE A 335 -2.26 -0.26 22.27
N LEU A 336 -3.37 0.12 22.90
CA LEU A 336 -3.47 1.29 23.77
C LEU A 336 -3.67 0.84 25.22
N ASP A 337 -2.75 1.24 26.10
CA ASP A 337 -2.88 1.08 27.56
C ASP A 337 -3.50 2.34 28.15
N TRP A 338 -4.65 2.17 28.80
CA TRP A 338 -5.50 3.24 29.23
C TRP A 338 -5.30 3.59 30.71
N ASN A 339 -5.55 4.84 31.05
CA ASN A 339 -5.75 5.25 32.43
C ASN A 339 -7.02 4.60 32.99
N ASP A 340 -7.00 4.28 34.29
CA ASP A 340 -8.10 3.62 34.98
C ASP A 340 -9.40 4.48 35.00
N SER A 341 -9.26 5.79 34.78
CA SER A 341 -10.36 6.74 34.69
C SER A 341 -11.05 6.79 33.32
N ALA A 342 -10.48 6.15 32.29
CA ALA A 342 -11.02 6.23 30.93
C ALA A 342 -12.30 5.40 30.76
N THR A 343 -13.43 6.06 30.44
CA THR A 343 -14.70 5.37 30.18
C THR A 343 -14.70 4.66 28.82
N LYS A 344 -15.64 3.74 28.62
CA LYS A 344 -15.77 3.00 27.37
C LYS A 344 -16.02 3.94 26.17
N GLU A 345 -16.83 4.96 26.38
CA GLU A 345 -17.17 5.98 25.38
C GLU A 345 -15.92 6.80 25.00
N GLN A 346 -15.16 7.25 25.97
CA GLN A 346 -13.91 7.99 25.77
C GLN A 346 -12.88 7.14 25.01
N LYS A 347 -12.72 5.86 25.38
CA LYS A 347 -11.83 4.93 24.67
C LYS A 347 -12.23 4.82 23.19
N SER A 348 -13.52 4.64 22.91
CA SER A 348 -14.04 4.54 21.53
C SER A 348 -13.81 5.83 20.74
N GLU A 349 -14.02 6.99 21.37
CA GLU A 349 -13.83 8.29 20.71
C GLU A 349 -12.36 8.54 20.35
N ILE A 350 -11.44 8.26 21.28
CA ILE A 350 -10.00 8.41 21.04
C ILE A 350 -9.51 7.43 19.97
N GLN A 351 -9.96 6.17 19.99
CA GLN A 351 -9.63 5.19 18.97
C GLN A 351 -10.06 5.68 17.58
N LYS A 352 -11.27 6.23 17.45
CA LYS A 352 -11.76 6.84 16.20
C LYS A 352 -10.89 8.02 15.78
N LYS A 353 -10.56 8.92 16.70
CA LYS A 353 -9.72 10.09 16.44
C LYS A 353 -8.32 9.68 15.94
N ILE A 354 -7.71 8.68 16.59
CA ILE A 354 -6.41 8.11 16.21
C ILE A 354 -6.49 7.50 14.81
N ALA A 355 -7.44 6.59 14.57
CA ALA A 355 -7.57 5.92 13.29
C ALA A 355 -7.78 6.93 12.14
N LYS A 356 -8.64 7.93 12.34
CA LYS A 356 -8.88 9.00 11.37
C LYS A 356 -7.62 9.80 11.05
N SER A 357 -6.86 10.18 12.08
CA SER A 357 -5.65 11.00 11.91
C SER A 357 -4.49 10.22 11.32
N ALA A 358 -4.36 8.95 11.67
CA ALA A 358 -3.26 8.08 11.24
C ALA A 358 -3.45 7.55 9.80
N LEU A 359 -4.70 7.38 9.35
CA LEU A 359 -5.02 6.78 8.05
C LEU A 359 -4.33 7.44 6.84
N PRO A 360 -4.22 8.78 6.71
CA PRO A 360 -3.51 9.42 5.60
C PRO A 360 -2.03 9.04 5.51
N TYR A 361 -1.43 8.61 6.62
CA TYR A 361 -0.02 8.25 6.74
C TYR A 361 0.24 6.74 6.79
N ALA A 362 -0.82 5.94 6.79
CA ALA A 362 -0.76 4.47 6.86
C ALA A 362 -0.34 3.80 5.55
N LYS A 363 -0.01 4.58 4.49
CA LYS A 363 0.43 4.08 3.17
C LYS A 363 -0.51 3.03 2.57
N GLY A 364 -1.81 3.19 2.76
CA GLY A 364 -2.83 2.28 2.26
C GLY A 364 -3.03 1.00 3.09
N LEU A 365 -2.43 0.91 4.27
CA LEU A 365 -2.73 -0.15 5.24
C LEU A 365 -3.85 0.32 6.16
N ASP A 366 -4.68 -0.63 6.59
CA ASP A 366 -5.69 -0.39 7.60
C ASP A 366 -5.07 -0.24 9.00
N ILE A 367 -5.81 0.41 9.89
CA ILE A 367 -5.38 0.62 11.27
C ILE A 367 -6.42 0.03 12.20
N GLU A 368 -5.99 -0.91 13.00
CA GLU A 368 -6.79 -1.48 14.08
C GLU A 368 -6.32 -0.96 15.43
N CYS A 369 -7.27 -0.64 16.31
CA CYS A 369 -6.97 -0.22 17.67
C CYS A 369 -7.59 -1.19 18.66
N ILE A 370 -6.77 -1.72 19.57
CA ILE A 370 -7.23 -2.58 20.65
C ILE A 370 -6.75 -2.05 22.01
N SER A 371 -7.43 -2.47 23.07
CA SER A 371 -7.02 -2.18 24.44
C SER A 371 -5.94 -3.16 24.89
N TYR A 372 -4.92 -2.66 25.57
CA TYR A 372 -3.89 -3.50 26.21
C TYR A 372 -4.50 -4.51 27.20
N ASP A 373 -5.56 -4.10 27.90
CA ASP A 373 -6.29 -4.94 28.86
C ASP A 373 -7.27 -5.92 28.20
N SER A 374 -7.37 -5.94 26.86
CA SER A 374 -8.19 -6.94 26.17
C SER A 374 -7.61 -8.34 26.33
N ALA A 375 -8.42 -9.38 26.04
CA ALA A 375 -8.00 -10.79 26.17
C ALA A 375 -6.67 -11.10 25.46
N VAL A 376 -6.38 -10.39 24.36
CA VAL A 376 -5.20 -10.61 23.51
C VAL A 376 -4.20 -9.45 23.53
N GLY A 377 -4.57 -8.29 24.09
CA GLY A 377 -3.76 -7.07 23.99
C GLY A 377 -2.36 -7.25 24.57
N LYS A 378 -2.24 -7.86 25.74
CA LYS A 378 -0.94 -8.15 26.40
C LYS A 378 -0.09 -9.13 25.58
N GLU A 379 -0.72 -10.19 25.09
CA GLU A 379 -0.06 -11.21 24.27
C GLU A 379 0.46 -10.61 22.96
N TRP A 380 -0.37 -9.83 22.28
CA TRP A 380 -0.03 -9.25 20.99
C TRP A 380 0.95 -8.07 21.07
N THR A 381 1.06 -7.41 22.21
CA THR A 381 2.14 -6.46 22.48
C THR A 381 3.51 -7.15 22.44
N GLY A 382 3.63 -8.33 23.05
CA GLY A 382 4.86 -9.10 23.06
C GLY A 382 6.03 -8.29 23.64
N ASN A 383 7.11 -8.18 22.86
CA ASN A 383 8.32 -7.42 23.19
C ASN A 383 8.43 -6.08 22.43
N ALA A 384 7.32 -5.54 21.93
CA ALA A 384 7.35 -4.25 21.25
C ALA A 384 7.68 -3.11 22.21
N GLU A 385 8.56 -2.21 21.78
CA GLU A 385 8.79 -0.96 22.51
C GLU A 385 7.62 0.00 22.24
N PRO A 386 7.12 0.71 23.27
CA PRO A 386 6.07 1.69 23.08
C PRO A 386 6.58 2.91 22.30
N PHE A 387 5.85 3.29 21.26
CA PHE A 387 6.13 4.52 20.52
C PHE A 387 5.64 5.78 21.25
N TYR A 388 4.74 5.62 22.23
CA TYR A 388 4.24 6.70 23.09
C TYR A 388 4.24 6.26 24.56
N LYS A 389 4.73 7.15 25.43
CA LYS A 389 4.60 7.05 26.90
C LYS A 389 4.14 8.40 27.44
N MET A 390 3.08 8.41 28.23
CA MET A 390 2.62 9.61 28.92
C MET A 390 3.72 10.09 29.87
N GLN A 391 4.09 11.36 29.77
CA GLN A 391 5.02 11.97 30.73
C GLN A 391 4.26 12.21 32.03
N GLU A 392 4.71 11.60 33.13
CA GLU A 392 4.22 11.97 34.44
C GLU A 392 4.58 13.43 34.74
N PRO A 393 3.66 14.23 35.30
CA PRO A 393 3.99 15.59 35.70
C PRO A 393 5.13 15.54 36.71
N ASP A 394 6.19 16.25 36.41
CA ASP A 394 7.41 16.31 37.23
C ASP A 394 7.10 16.88 38.61
N ASN A 395 6.88 16.01 39.60
CA ASN A 395 6.60 16.35 40.98
C ASN A 395 7.86 16.81 41.76
N SER A 396 9.01 17.00 41.09
CA SER A 396 10.27 17.35 41.74
C SER A 396 10.39 18.82 42.17
N SER A 397 9.38 19.69 41.86
CA SER A 397 9.48 21.13 42.20
C SER A 397 8.79 21.57 43.50
N LYS A 398 8.36 20.65 44.39
CA LYS A 398 7.69 21.00 45.66
C LYS A 398 8.44 20.66 46.94
N SER A 399 9.69 20.21 46.91
CA SER A 399 10.43 19.85 48.13
C SER A 399 11.51 20.85 48.58
N ASP A 400 11.69 22.01 47.94
CA ASP A 400 12.77 22.94 48.30
C ASP A 400 12.30 24.33 48.80
N LYS A 401 11.18 24.42 49.52
CA LYS A 401 10.74 25.70 50.11
C LYS A 401 10.32 25.65 51.58
N SER A 402 10.75 24.65 52.38
CA SER A 402 10.41 24.61 53.82
C SER A 402 11.57 24.63 54.80
N ASP A 403 12.85 24.70 54.39
CA ASP A 403 13.99 24.68 55.34
C ASP A 403 14.91 25.93 55.30
N LYS A 404 14.33 27.14 55.16
CA LYS A 404 15.09 28.39 55.36
C LYS A 404 14.34 29.42 56.20
N LYS A 405 13.82 29.01 57.36
CA LYS A 405 13.35 29.95 58.39
C LYS A 405 13.49 29.40 59.77
N GLU A 406 14.73 29.12 60.22
CA GLU A 406 15.04 29.02 61.64
C GLU A 406 16.55 28.91 61.80
N LYS A 407 17.27 30.07 61.70
CA LYS A 407 18.57 30.30 62.35
C LYS A 407 18.97 31.77 62.17
N LYS A 408 18.23 32.65 62.89
CA LYS A 408 18.74 33.97 63.29
C LYS A 408 18.09 34.36 64.62
N SER A 409 18.65 33.93 65.66
CA SER A 409 18.68 34.70 66.96
C SER A 409 19.39 33.87 68.00
N LYS A 410 20.62 34.15 68.21
CA LYS A 410 21.28 34.13 69.59
C LYS A 410 22.78 34.23 69.35
N GLY A 411 23.32 35.27 69.89
CA GLY A 411 24.76 35.37 70.18
C GLY A 411 25.33 36.75 69.97
N LEU A 412 24.91 37.69 70.79
CA LEU A 412 25.67 38.90 71.11
C LEU A 412 25.99 38.80 72.60
N PHE A 413 27.20 39.06 72.88
CA PHE A 413 27.91 39.16 74.24
C PHE A 413 28.94 38.05 74.42
N GLY A 414 30.19 38.52 74.48
CA GLY A 414 31.40 37.91 74.97
C GLY A 414 32.60 38.33 74.21
#